data_68c798e84343a01cfaa51ef3e54cd2e1
#
_entry.id   68c798e84343a01cfaa51ef3e54cd2e1
#
_cell.length_a   1.000
_cell.length_b   1.000
_cell.length_c   1.000
_cell.angle_alpha   90.00
_cell.angle_beta   90.00
_cell.angle_gamma   90.00
#
_symmetry.space_group_name_H-M   'P 1'
#
loop_
_entity.id
_entity.type
_entity.pdbx_description
1 polymer ?
#
loop_
_entity_poly.entity_id
_entity_poly.type
_entity_poly.pdbx_seq_one_letter_code
_entity_poly.pdbx_strand_id
1 'polypeptide(L)'
;KIDAMLTPLGVQTAWLTGSLKSKAKRIALEAASGGDAQLIVGTHALFQAEVAFRKLGLVVIDEQHRFGVDQRLALRSKGTKGTSHPHQLMMSATPIPRTLSMSFFADLDVSVIDELPPGRPPIVTKLVSDARREEIVTRIRALCRDGAQAYWVCPLIEESEALQLQTAVDTFAHLETTFPEFRVGLVHGRLSPAEKASVMDDFKSGTIKLLVATTVIEVGVDVPNATLMVIENAERMGLSQLHQLRGRVGRGAQQSTCILLFQNP
;
A
#
# COMPACT_ATOMS: atom_id res chain seq x y z
N LYS A 1 -8.78 -11.16 -4.64
CA LYS A 1 -7.64 -12.09 -4.83
C LYS A 1 -7.72 -13.28 -3.86
N ILE A 2 -7.73 -13.06 -2.53
CA ILE A 2 -7.79 -14.14 -1.52
C ILE A 2 -9.02 -15.03 -1.76
N ASP A 3 -10.18 -14.45 -1.93
CA ASP A 3 -11.42 -15.18 -2.21
C ASP A 3 -11.31 -16.08 -3.46
N ALA A 4 -10.79 -15.53 -4.56
CA ALA A 4 -10.57 -16.30 -5.80
C ALA A 4 -9.57 -17.46 -5.64
N MET A 5 -8.65 -17.37 -4.68
CA MET A 5 -7.69 -18.45 -4.37
C MET A 5 -8.31 -19.52 -3.48
N LEU A 6 -9.21 -19.14 -2.58
CA LEU A 6 -9.75 -20.04 -1.56
C LEU A 6 -11.08 -20.70 -1.94
N THR A 7 -11.89 -20.06 -2.77
CA THR A 7 -13.17 -20.62 -3.26
C THR A 7 -13.00 -22.02 -3.88
N PRO A 8 -11.99 -22.29 -4.75
CA PRO A 8 -11.77 -23.62 -5.30
C PRO A 8 -11.44 -24.68 -4.25
N LEU A 9 -10.98 -24.27 -3.07
CA LEU A 9 -10.66 -25.14 -1.94
C LEU A 9 -11.84 -25.34 -1.00
N GLY A 10 -13.03 -24.80 -1.33
CA GLY A 10 -14.24 -24.87 -0.50
C GLY A 10 -14.21 -23.99 0.75
N VAL A 11 -13.22 -23.09 0.87
CA VAL A 11 -13.11 -22.16 2.02
C VAL A 11 -14.01 -20.97 1.79
N GLN A 12 -14.95 -20.76 2.72
CA GLN A 12 -15.83 -19.59 2.70
C GLN A 12 -15.13 -18.38 3.33
N THR A 13 -15.17 -17.25 2.61
CA THR A 13 -14.58 -16.01 3.07
C THR A 13 -15.67 -14.97 3.38
N ALA A 14 -15.44 -14.12 4.38
CA ALA A 14 -16.28 -12.97 4.66
C ALA A 14 -15.41 -11.70 4.66
N TRP A 15 -15.98 -10.61 4.14
CA TRP A 15 -15.34 -9.30 4.08
C TRP A 15 -16.01 -8.34 5.05
N LEU A 16 -15.25 -7.71 5.96
CA LEU A 16 -15.77 -6.78 6.95
C LEU A 16 -14.96 -5.47 6.98
N THR A 17 -15.58 -4.39 6.51
CA THR A 17 -15.00 -3.04 6.52
C THR A 17 -15.99 -2.03 7.06
N GLY A 18 -15.48 -0.88 7.53
CA GLY A 18 -16.32 0.21 8.02
C GLY A 18 -17.24 0.84 6.97
N SER A 19 -16.91 0.69 5.67
CA SER A 19 -17.69 1.22 4.55
C SER A 19 -18.82 0.32 4.07
N LEU A 20 -18.97 -0.88 4.64
CA LEU A 20 -20.05 -1.79 4.26
C LEU A 20 -21.42 -1.23 4.63
N LYS A 21 -22.38 -1.37 3.70
CA LYS A 21 -23.80 -1.07 3.99
C LYS A 21 -24.33 -2.02 5.07
N SER A 22 -25.27 -1.54 5.88
CA SER A 22 -25.81 -2.25 7.06
C SER A 22 -26.18 -3.71 6.80
N LYS A 23 -26.85 -4.01 5.69
CA LYS A 23 -27.25 -5.39 5.34
C LYS A 23 -26.03 -6.30 5.11
N ALA A 24 -25.03 -5.83 4.33
CA ALA A 24 -23.82 -6.61 4.05
C ALA A 24 -22.96 -6.78 5.31
N LYS A 25 -22.88 -5.73 6.15
CA LYS A 25 -22.20 -5.79 7.44
C LYS A 25 -22.82 -6.85 8.34
N ARG A 26 -24.15 -6.88 8.46
CA ARG A 26 -24.86 -7.89 9.27
C ARG A 26 -24.58 -9.31 8.80
N ILE A 27 -24.64 -9.56 7.49
CA ILE A 27 -24.35 -10.90 6.92
C ILE A 27 -22.92 -11.33 7.26
N ALA A 28 -21.94 -10.42 7.13
CA ALA A 28 -20.54 -10.73 7.46
C ALA A 28 -20.36 -11.02 8.96
N LEU A 29 -21.03 -10.29 9.85
CA LEU A 29 -21.00 -10.54 11.29
C LEU A 29 -21.65 -11.88 11.66
N GLU A 30 -22.78 -12.21 11.05
CA GLU A 30 -23.47 -13.51 11.24
C GLU A 30 -22.58 -14.66 10.77
N ALA A 31 -21.94 -14.53 9.59
CA ALA A 31 -21.02 -15.55 9.07
C ALA A 31 -19.78 -15.75 9.95
N ALA A 32 -19.26 -14.69 10.56
CA ALA A 32 -18.13 -14.76 11.49
C ALA A 32 -18.51 -15.45 12.81
N SER A 33 -19.62 -15.04 13.40
CA SER A 33 -20.10 -15.56 14.71
C SER A 33 -20.70 -16.97 14.60
N GLY A 34 -21.35 -17.27 13.48
CA GLY A 34 -21.91 -18.60 13.18
C GLY A 34 -20.84 -19.63 12.79
N GLY A 35 -19.71 -19.15 12.25
CA GLY A 35 -18.61 -20.01 11.78
C GLY A 35 -18.79 -20.51 10.35
N ASP A 36 -19.73 -19.93 9.59
CA ASP A 36 -19.93 -20.24 8.17
C ASP A 36 -18.73 -19.75 7.33
N ALA A 37 -18.12 -18.61 7.71
CA ALA A 37 -16.87 -18.16 7.12
C ALA A 37 -15.68 -18.67 7.93
N GLN A 38 -14.78 -19.39 7.25
CA GLN A 38 -13.52 -19.86 7.83
C GLN A 38 -12.44 -18.78 7.81
N LEU A 39 -12.51 -17.84 6.88
CA LEU A 39 -11.61 -16.69 6.79
C LEU A 39 -12.41 -15.39 6.76
N ILE A 40 -12.10 -14.50 7.69
CA ILE A 40 -12.67 -13.16 7.71
C ILE A 40 -11.55 -12.16 7.39
N VAL A 41 -11.72 -11.39 6.32
CA VAL A 41 -10.79 -10.35 5.89
C VAL A 41 -11.42 -8.99 6.14
N GLY A 42 -10.67 -8.06 6.68
CA GLY A 42 -11.22 -6.74 6.95
C GLY A 42 -10.18 -5.71 7.39
N THR A 43 -10.67 -4.55 7.74
CA THR A 43 -9.89 -3.43 8.25
C THR A 43 -10.06 -3.32 9.77
N HIS A 44 -9.83 -2.13 10.32
CA HIS A 44 -10.08 -1.82 11.75
C HIS A 44 -11.50 -2.21 12.24
N ALA A 45 -12.45 -2.44 11.33
CA ALA A 45 -13.78 -2.92 11.68
C ALA A 45 -13.76 -4.25 12.45
N LEU A 46 -12.74 -5.10 12.22
CA LEU A 46 -12.61 -6.38 12.92
C LEU A 46 -12.33 -6.26 14.42
N PHE A 47 -11.80 -5.11 14.86
CA PHE A 47 -11.54 -4.85 16.30
C PHE A 47 -12.77 -4.39 17.08
N GLN A 48 -13.85 -3.96 16.40
CA GLN A 48 -15.05 -3.43 17.04
C GLN A 48 -15.68 -4.48 17.96
N ALA A 49 -16.22 -4.04 19.10
CA ALA A 49 -16.76 -4.91 20.14
C ALA A 49 -17.86 -5.87 19.65
N GLU A 50 -18.64 -5.44 18.68
CA GLU A 50 -19.73 -6.21 18.05
C GLU A 50 -19.27 -7.41 17.23
N VAL A 51 -17.99 -7.46 16.84
CA VAL A 51 -17.46 -8.57 16.07
C VAL A 51 -17.12 -9.74 16.99
N ALA A 52 -17.82 -10.85 16.80
CA ALA A 52 -17.58 -12.10 17.51
C ALA A 52 -17.16 -13.19 16.52
N PHE A 53 -16.32 -14.10 16.97
CA PHE A 53 -15.89 -15.27 16.20
C PHE A 53 -16.29 -16.55 16.90
N ARG A 54 -16.82 -17.52 16.16
CA ARG A 54 -17.19 -18.82 16.72
C ARG A 54 -15.97 -19.54 17.32
N LYS A 55 -14.86 -19.58 16.58
CA LYS A 55 -13.62 -20.22 17.00
C LYS A 55 -12.44 -19.54 16.29
N LEU A 56 -11.88 -18.50 16.90
CA LEU A 56 -10.73 -17.80 16.36
C LEU A 56 -9.44 -18.57 16.70
N GLY A 57 -8.79 -19.12 15.70
CA GLY A 57 -7.55 -19.88 15.86
C GLY A 57 -6.30 -19.13 15.44
N LEU A 58 -6.43 -18.25 14.44
CA LEU A 58 -5.30 -17.47 13.91
C LEU A 58 -5.74 -16.04 13.60
N VAL A 59 -4.92 -15.07 13.97
CA VAL A 59 -5.03 -13.65 13.62
C VAL A 59 -3.80 -13.26 12.81
N VAL A 60 -4.01 -12.70 11.62
CA VAL A 60 -2.94 -12.16 10.77
C VAL A 60 -3.12 -10.65 10.67
N ILE A 61 -2.12 -9.89 11.08
CA ILE A 61 -2.11 -8.42 11.05
C ILE A 61 -1.00 -7.96 10.12
N ASP A 62 -1.38 -7.34 9.01
CA ASP A 62 -0.44 -6.69 8.09
C ASP A 62 -0.26 -5.22 8.49
N GLU A 63 0.93 -4.67 8.22
CA GLU A 63 1.30 -3.28 8.59
C GLU A 63 1.01 -2.98 10.07
N GLN A 64 1.55 -3.81 10.95
CA GLN A 64 1.28 -3.77 12.39
C GLN A 64 1.45 -2.39 13.05
N HIS A 65 2.31 -1.52 12.48
CA HIS A 65 2.54 -0.16 12.97
C HIS A 65 1.30 0.74 12.89
N ARG A 66 0.29 0.38 12.08
CA ARG A 66 -1.00 1.08 11.97
C ARG A 66 -1.97 0.74 13.09
N PHE A 67 -1.64 -0.22 13.94
CA PHE A 67 -2.51 -0.71 15.00
C PHE A 67 -1.91 -0.42 16.37
N GLY A 68 -2.68 0.22 17.24
CA GLY A 68 -2.31 0.44 18.63
C GLY A 68 -2.22 -0.88 19.44
N VAL A 69 -1.59 -0.81 20.60
CA VAL A 69 -1.44 -1.97 21.52
C VAL A 69 -2.81 -2.51 21.92
N ASP A 70 -3.75 -1.64 22.27
CA ASP A 70 -5.10 -2.02 22.71
C ASP A 70 -5.88 -2.78 21.64
N GLN A 71 -5.74 -2.39 20.38
CA GLN A 71 -6.38 -3.06 19.26
C GLN A 71 -5.87 -4.49 19.06
N ARG A 72 -4.56 -4.70 19.23
CA ARG A 72 -3.95 -6.02 19.13
C ARG A 72 -4.38 -6.93 20.27
N LEU A 73 -4.44 -6.39 21.49
CA LEU A 73 -4.94 -7.11 22.67
C LEU A 73 -6.44 -7.47 22.53
N ALA A 74 -7.23 -6.59 21.93
CA ALA A 74 -8.65 -6.84 21.70
C ALA A 74 -8.90 -8.08 20.81
N LEU A 75 -8.12 -8.32 19.77
CA LEU A 75 -8.26 -9.53 18.97
C LEU A 75 -7.83 -10.79 19.71
N ARG A 76 -6.77 -10.69 20.53
CA ARG A 76 -6.36 -11.80 21.38
C ARG A 76 -7.46 -12.20 22.34
N SER A 77 -8.09 -11.23 23.00
CA SER A 77 -9.18 -11.49 23.96
C SER A 77 -10.44 -12.08 23.31
N LYS A 78 -10.78 -11.67 22.08
CA LYS A 78 -11.95 -12.21 21.34
C LYS A 78 -11.86 -13.70 21.03
N GLY A 79 -10.64 -14.23 20.85
CA GLY A 79 -10.41 -15.65 20.62
C GLY A 79 -10.12 -16.48 21.86
N THR A 80 -10.00 -15.83 23.02
CA THR A 80 -9.64 -16.53 24.25
C THR A 80 -10.79 -17.36 24.79
N LYS A 81 -10.57 -18.68 24.94
CA LYS A 81 -11.49 -19.61 25.61
C LYS A 81 -10.70 -20.35 26.70
N GLY A 82 -10.94 -19.98 27.94
CA GLY A 82 -10.16 -20.49 29.06
C GLY A 82 -8.69 -20.06 28.94
N THR A 83 -7.75 -21.02 28.91
CA THR A 83 -6.30 -20.78 28.76
C THR A 83 -5.82 -20.74 27.32
N SER A 84 -6.69 -21.04 26.34
CA SER A 84 -6.33 -21.08 24.92
C SER A 84 -6.49 -19.72 24.28
N HIS A 85 -5.45 -19.25 23.59
CA HIS A 85 -5.41 -17.99 22.83
C HIS A 85 -5.21 -18.27 21.36
N PRO A 86 -5.74 -17.42 20.46
CA PRO A 86 -5.45 -17.55 19.03
C PRO A 86 -3.96 -17.26 18.77
N HIS A 87 -3.40 -17.96 17.81
CA HIS A 87 -2.09 -17.62 17.27
C HIS A 87 -2.13 -16.25 16.63
N GLN A 88 -1.04 -15.49 16.71
CA GLN A 88 -0.94 -14.16 16.12
C GLN A 88 0.28 -14.08 15.22
N LEU A 89 0.07 -13.70 13.96
CA LEU A 89 1.11 -13.36 13.02
C LEU A 89 1.04 -11.85 12.73
N MET A 90 2.08 -11.14 13.10
CA MET A 90 2.21 -9.70 12.85
C MET A 90 3.25 -9.48 11.78
N MET A 91 2.89 -8.70 10.74
CA MET A 91 3.77 -8.40 9.62
C MET A 91 4.03 -6.90 9.55
N SER A 92 5.23 -6.52 9.13
CA SER A 92 5.61 -5.14 8.87
C SER A 92 6.64 -5.08 7.75
N ALA A 93 6.47 -4.13 6.84
CA ALA A 93 7.46 -3.83 5.82
C ALA A 93 8.59 -2.93 6.32
N THR A 94 8.40 -2.27 7.49
CA THR A 94 9.45 -1.45 8.09
C THR A 94 10.25 -2.28 9.08
N PRO A 95 11.60 -2.33 8.95
CA PRO A 95 12.43 -3.05 9.90
C PRO A 95 12.29 -2.42 11.29
N ILE A 96 11.85 -3.22 12.25
CA ILE A 96 11.84 -2.82 13.66
C ILE A 96 13.20 -3.20 14.24
N PRO A 97 13.96 -2.25 14.79
CA PRO A 97 15.23 -2.57 15.44
C PRO A 97 15.04 -3.70 16.47
N ARG A 98 15.93 -4.70 16.43
CA ARG A 98 15.82 -5.89 17.28
C ARG A 98 15.72 -5.55 18.78
N THR A 99 16.41 -4.50 19.20
CA THR A 99 16.35 -3.97 20.57
C THR A 99 14.96 -3.43 20.93
N LEU A 100 14.29 -2.76 19.98
CA LEU A 100 12.92 -2.26 20.19
C LEU A 100 11.90 -3.40 20.18
N SER A 101 12.08 -4.41 19.34
CA SER A 101 11.22 -5.60 19.33
C SER A 101 11.31 -6.37 20.64
N MET A 102 12.50 -6.51 21.20
CA MET A 102 12.71 -7.18 22.50
C MET A 102 12.14 -6.39 23.68
N SER A 103 12.13 -5.06 23.63
CA SER A 103 11.60 -4.23 24.71
C SER A 103 10.07 -4.16 24.75
N PHE A 104 9.42 -4.19 23.58
CA PHE A 104 7.96 -4.07 23.47
C PHE A 104 7.23 -5.38 23.18
N PHE A 105 7.96 -6.43 22.79
CA PHE A 105 7.40 -7.70 22.31
C PHE A 105 8.21 -8.89 22.82
N ALA A 106 8.60 -8.85 24.10
CA ALA A 106 9.49 -9.84 24.72
C ALA A 106 9.11 -11.33 24.50
N ASP A 107 7.83 -11.58 24.19
CA ASP A 107 7.27 -12.92 23.99
C ASP A 107 7.01 -13.26 22.50
N LEU A 108 7.61 -12.51 21.54
CA LEU A 108 7.41 -12.79 20.13
C LEU A 108 8.63 -13.44 19.48
N ASP A 109 8.40 -14.54 18.80
CA ASP A 109 9.35 -15.08 17.83
C ASP A 109 9.40 -14.17 16.61
N VAL A 110 10.59 -13.79 16.17
CA VAL A 110 10.80 -12.89 15.03
C VAL A 110 11.44 -13.63 13.89
N SER A 111 10.75 -13.63 12.74
CA SER A 111 11.29 -14.08 11.47
C SER A 111 11.56 -12.89 10.56
N VAL A 112 12.75 -12.84 9.98
CA VAL A 112 13.15 -11.78 9.04
C VAL A 112 13.22 -12.38 7.65
N ILE A 113 12.49 -11.77 6.70
CA ILE A 113 12.60 -12.10 5.28
C ILE A 113 13.62 -11.13 4.70
N ASP A 114 14.84 -11.59 4.48
CA ASP A 114 16.00 -10.80 4.05
C ASP A 114 16.37 -11.04 2.57
N GLU A 115 15.69 -11.95 1.91
CA GLU A 115 15.87 -12.25 0.48
C GLU A 115 14.73 -11.68 -0.37
N LEU A 116 15.07 -11.26 -1.59
CA LEU A 116 14.08 -10.89 -2.59
C LEU A 116 13.44 -12.14 -3.19
N PRO A 117 12.16 -12.06 -3.59
CA PRO A 117 11.54 -13.15 -4.34
C PRO A 117 12.35 -13.51 -5.60
N PRO A 118 12.41 -14.79 -5.99
CA PRO A 118 13.14 -15.21 -7.19
C PRO A 118 12.74 -14.42 -8.44
N GLY A 119 13.72 -14.02 -9.24
CA GLY A 119 13.49 -13.27 -10.48
C GLY A 119 13.22 -11.77 -10.31
N ARG A 120 13.34 -11.23 -9.10
CA ARG A 120 13.23 -9.78 -8.86
C ARG A 120 14.60 -9.13 -8.73
N PRO A 121 14.99 -8.25 -9.66
CA PRO A 121 16.22 -7.47 -9.50
C PRO A 121 16.06 -6.41 -8.40
N PRO A 122 17.13 -6.05 -7.69
CA PRO A 122 17.10 -4.96 -6.71
C PRO A 122 16.72 -3.63 -7.36
N ILE A 123 15.93 -2.82 -6.65
CA ILE A 123 15.54 -1.49 -7.13
C ILE A 123 16.73 -0.53 -7.01
N VAL A 124 17.14 0.08 -8.12
CA VAL A 124 18.19 1.09 -8.12
C VAL A 124 17.63 2.41 -7.61
N THR A 125 18.16 2.91 -6.50
CA THR A 125 17.77 4.21 -5.95
C THR A 125 18.81 5.27 -6.33
N LYS A 126 18.35 6.40 -6.86
CA LYS A 126 19.18 7.53 -7.28
C LYS A 126 18.72 8.83 -6.64
N LEU A 127 19.66 9.59 -6.10
CA LEU A 127 19.44 10.96 -5.67
C LEU A 127 19.73 11.87 -6.86
N VAL A 128 18.80 12.77 -7.20
CA VAL A 128 18.94 13.70 -8.33
C VAL A 128 18.50 15.09 -7.88
N SER A 129 19.31 16.10 -8.15
CA SER A 129 18.92 17.49 -7.91
C SER A 129 17.76 17.89 -8.83
N ASP A 130 16.83 18.68 -8.32
CA ASP A 130 15.69 19.22 -9.10
C ASP A 130 16.14 20.04 -10.32
N ALA A 131 17.33 20.63 -10.30
CA ALA A 131 17.94 21.27 -11.45
C ALA A 131 18.12 20.34 -12.67
N ARG A 132 18.11 19.02 -12.47
CA ARG A 132 18.23 18.01 -13.52
C ARG A 132 16.88 17.34 -13.87
N ARG A 133 15.77 18.01 -13.58
CA ARG A 133 14.41 17.51 -13.83
C ARG A 133 14.19 17.12 -15.30
N GLU A 134 14.73 17.88 -16.25
CA GLU A 134 14.60 17.62 -17.68
C GLU A 134 15.23 16.30 -18.12
N GLU A 135 16.30 15.87 -17.47
CA GLU A 135 16.89 14.57 -17.74
C GLU A 135 15.94 13.43 -17.32
N ILE A 136 15.21 13.64 -16.22
CA ILE A 136 14.22 12.67 -15.75
C ILE A 136 13.04 12.60 -16.70
N VAL A 137 12.54 13.76 -17.16
CA VAL A 137 11.48 13.85 -18.17
C VAL A 137 11.88 13.08 -19.42
N THR A 138 13.09 13.29 -19.93
CA THR A 138 13.62 12.58 -21.10
C THR A 138 13.67 11.06 -20.86
N ARG A 139 14.11 10.63 -19.67
CA ARG A 139 14.14 9.22 -19.30
C ARG A 139 12.74 8.60 -19.20
N ILE A 140 11.77 9.30 -18.60
CA ILE A 140 10.37 8.84 -18.54
C ILE A 140 9.83 8.63 -19.95
N ARG A 141 10.07 9.61 -20.85
CA ARG A 141 9.63 9.52 -22.23
C ARG A 141 10.15 8.28 -22.94
N ALA A 142 11.44 8.00 -22.81
CA ALA A 142 12.05 6.79 -23.38
C ALA A 142 11.44 5.52 -22.80
N LEU A 143 11.33 5.39 -21.49
CA LEU A 143 10.79 4.21 -20.82
C LEU A 143 9.30 3.96 -21.18
N CYS A 144 8.49 5.02 -21.24
CA CYS A 144 7.07 4.89 -21.57
C CYS A 144 6.84 4.50 -23.04
N ARG A 145 7.71 4.94 -23.94
CA ARG A 145 7.72 4.48 -25.36
C ARG A 145 8.05 3.00 -25.48
N ASP A 146 8.92 2.49 -24.62
CA ASP A 146 9.29 1.07 -24.56
C ASP A 146 8.25 0.22 -23.82
N GLY A 147 7.09 0.79 -23.49
CA GLY A 147 5.97 0.08 -22.87
C GLY A 147 5.96 0.09 -21.34
N ALA A 148 6.98 0.61 -20.67
CA ALA A 148 7.01 0.76 -19.24
C ALA A 148 6.02 1.82 -18.73
N GLN A 149 5.80 1.84 -17.43
CA GLN A 149 4.98 2.83 -16.74
C GLN A 149 5.77 3.46 -15.59
N ALA A 150 5.39 4.68 -15.24
CA ALA A 150 6.05 5.44 -14.20
C ALA A 150 5.08 6.02 -13.18
N TYR A 151 5.53 6.13 -11.93
CA TYR A 151 4.91 6.94 -10.90
C TYR A 151 5.65 8.25 -10.75
N TRP A 152 4.89 9.31 -10.54
CA TRP A 152 5.40 10.61 -10.11
C TRP A 152 4.71 11.01 -8.82
N VAL A 153 5.44 11.01 -7.71
CA VAL A 153 4.90 11.23 -6.38
C VAL A 153 5.18 12.66 -5.95
N CYS A 154 4.11 13.41 -5.67
CA CYS A 154 4.15 14.72 -5.03
C CYS A 154 3.88 14.52 -3.54
N PRO A 155 4.88 14.61 -2.66
CA PRO A 155 4.67 14.38 -1.24
C PRO A 155 3.81 15.48 -0.62
N LEU A 156 3.13 15.10 0.45
CA LEU A 156 2.37 16.01 1.28
C LEU A 156 3.36 16.77 2.19
N ILE A 157 3.71 18.00 1.84
CA ILE A 157 4.77 18.79 2.51
C ILE A 157 4.21 19.93 3.36
N GLU A 158 3.02 20.37 3.01
CA GLU A 158 2.38 21.56 3.59
C GLU A 158 1.39 21.18 4.68
N GLU A 159 1.19 22.04 5.66
CA GLU A 159 0.19 21.86 6.72
C GLU A 159 -1.26 21.85 6.20
N SER A 160 -1.47 22.39 4.97
CA SER A 160 -2.78 22.44 4.32
C SER A 160 -2.94 21.40 3.22
N GLU A 161 -3.89 20.48 3.40
CA GLU A 161 -4.29 19.51 2.36
C GLU A 161 -4.70 20.16 1.03
N ALA A 162 -5.17 21.42 1.07
CA ALA A 162 -5.60 22.15 -0.12
C ALA A 162 -4.40 22.56 -0.99
N LEU A 163 -3.32 23.06 -0.38
CA LEU A 163 -2.09 23.44 -1.08
C LEU A 163 -1.39 22.20 -1.65
N GLN A 164 -1.40 21.10 -0.93
CA GLN A 164 -0.83 19.84 -1.37
C GLN A 164 -1.53 19.30 -2.61
N LEU A 165 -2.85 19.37 -2.62
CA LEU A 165 -3.64 18.98 -3.79
C LEU A 165 -3.33 19.88 -4.97
N GLN A 166 -3.22 21.21 -4.74
CA GLN A 166 -2.89 22.14 -5.80
C GLN A 166 -1.55 21.83 -6.44
N THR A 167 -0.52 21.54 -5.65
CA THR A 167 0.81 21.14 -6.16
C THR A 167 0.73 19.88 -7.04
N ALA A 168 -0.03 18.88 -6.62
CA ALA A 168 -0.19 17.66 -7.43
C ALA A 168 -0.97 17.91 -8.72
N VAL A 169 -1.99 18.79 -8.68
CA VAL A 169 -2.77 19.19 -9.87
C VAL A 169 -1.90 19.99 -10.83
N ASP A 170 -1.10 20.93 -10.34
CA ASP A 170 -0.20 21.74 -11.15
C ASP A 170 0.89 20.89 -11.81
N THR A 171 1.47 19.95 -11.05
CA THR A 171 2.42 18.97 -11.57
C THR A 171 1.77 18.07 -12.63
N PHE A 172 0.56 17.61 -12.39
CA PHE A 172 -0.19 16.83 -13.37
C PHE A 172 -0.41 17.61 -14.68
N ALA A 173 -0.91 18.83 -14.62
CA ALA A 173 -1.16 19.68 -15.79
C ALA A 173 0.14 19.97 -16.57
N HIS A 174 1.24 20.22 -15.86
CA HIS A 174 2.56 20.39 -16.47
C HIS A 174 3.03 19.13 -17.19
N LEU A 175 2.92 17.96 -16.53
CA LEU A 175 3.35 16.68 -17.12
C LEU A 175 2.43 16.24 -18.27
N GLU A 176 1.13 16.50 -18.21
CA GLU A 176 0.21 16.24 -19.32
C GLU A 176 0.59 17.05 -20.56
N THR A 177 0.94 18.32 -20.39
CA THR A 177 1.45 19.17 -21.47
C THR A 177 2.82 18.71 -21.98
N THR A 178 3.68 18.24 -21.07
CA THR A 178 5.04 17.77 -21.39
C THR A 178 5.02 16.45 -22.16
N PHE A 179 4.03 15.59 -21.90
CA PHE A 179 3.89 14.26 -22.52
C PHE A 179 2.60 14.12 -23.34
N PRO A 180 2.42 14.89 -24.42
CA PRO A 180 1.19 14.81 -25.24
C PRO A 180 1.03 13.46 -25.93
N GLU A 181 2.10 12.65 -26.01
CA GLU A 181 2.10 11.35 -26.68
C GLU A 181 1.55 10.20 -25.83
N PHE A 182 1.37 10.37 -24.51
CA PHE A 182 0.75 9.35 -23.66
C PHE A 182 -0.16 9.95 -22.61
N ARG A 183 -1.08 9.12 -22.16
CA ARG A 183 -2.03 9.52 -21.14
C ARG A 183 -1.34 9.57 -19.79
N VAL A 184 -1.42 10.74 -19.15
CA VAL A 184 -1.06 10.99 -17.75
C VAL A 184 -2.31 10.83 -16.89
N GLY A 185 -2.20 10.26 -15.71
CA GLY A 185 -3.28 10.15 -14.75
C GLY A 185 -2.94 10.86 -13.45
N LEU A 186 -3.96 11.24 -12.69
CA LEU A 186 -3.82 11.85 -11.36
C LEU A 186 -4.62 11.07 -10.33
N VAL A 187 -3.99 10.74 -9.20
CA VAL A 187 -4.66 10.16 -8.04
C VAL A 187 -4.30 10.91 -6.76
N HIS A 188 -5.30 11.27 -5.98
CA HIS A 188 -5.14 12.01 -4.73
C HIS A 188 -6.22 11.64 -3.69
N GLY A 189 -6.02 12.10 -2.43
CA GLY A 189 -6.87 11.74 -1.29
C GLY A 189 -8.35 12.08 -1.46
N ARG A 190 -8.69 13.19 -2.14
CA ARG A 190 -10.06 13.68 -2.31
C ARG A 190 -10.89 12.99 -3.40
N LEU A 191 -10.28 12.17 -4.25
CA LEU A 191 -11.04 11.38 -5.21
C LEU A 191 -11.94 10.37 -4.46
N SER A 192 -13.15 10.17 -4.97
CA SER A 192 -14.03 9.12 -4.48
C SER A 192 -13.40 7.73 -4.70
N PRO A 193 -13.81 6.71 -3.95
CA PRO A 193 -13.31 5.35 -4.17
C PRO A 193 -13.51 4.83 -5.59
N ALA A 194 -14.60 5.22 -6.26
CA ALA A 194 -14.89 4.81 -7.63
C ALA A 194 -13.94 5.49 -8.64
N GLU A 195 -13.68 6.79 -8.49
CA GLU A 195 -12.72 7.51 -9.32
C GLU A 195 -11.29 6.97 -9.15
N LYS A 196 -10.87 6.73 -7.90
CA LYS A 196 -9.57 6.10 -7.62
C LYS A 196 -9.44 4.74 -8.30
N ALA A 197 -10.48 3.90 -8.20
CA ALA A 197 -10.49 2.59 -8.82
C ALA A 197 -10.37 2.70 -10.35
N SER A 198 -11.13 3.60 -10.98
CA SER A 198 -11.08 3.83 -12.43
C SER A 198 -9.69 4.26 -12.91
N VAL A 199 -9.07 5.25 -12.24
CA VAL A 199 -7.70 5.70 -12.59
C VAL A 199 -6.69 4.57 -12.41
N MET A 200 -6.80 3.80 -11.34
CA MET A 200 -5.90 2.68 -11.07
C MET A 200 -6.08 1.52 -12.05
N ASP A 201 -7.30 1.26 -12.50
CA ASP A 201 -7.57 0.25 -13.52
C ASP A 201 -7.00 0.68 -14.89
N ASP A 202 -7.15 1.96 -15.27
CA ASP A 202 -6.53 2.54 -16.47
C ASP A 202 -4.99 2.49 -16.40
N PHE A 203 -4.41 2.71 -15.21
CA PHE A 203 -2.98 2.58 -15.02
C PHE A 203 -2.53 1.11 -15.08
N LYS A 204 -3.25 0.21 -14.45
CA LYS A 204 -2.97 -1.24 -14.46
C LYS A 204 -3.08 -1.84 -15.86
N SER A 205 -4.04 -1.39 -16.67
CA SER A 205 -4.20 -1.83 -18.07
C SER A 205 -3.12 -1.27 -19.01
N GLY A 206 -2.34 -0.28 -18.54
CA GLY A 206 -1.33 0.39 -19.36
C GLY A 206 -1.87 1.51 -20.23
N THR A 207 -3.14 1.86 -20.10
CA THR A 207 -3.77 3.02 -20.76
C THR A 207 -3.13 4.33 -20.27
N ILE A 208 -2.93 4.45 -18.96
CA ILE A 208 -2.13 5.53 -18.36
C ILE A 208 -0.68 5.05 -18.27
N LYS A 209 0.25 5.85 -18.78
CA LYS A 209 1.69 5.56 -18.76
C LYS A 209 2.41 6.23 -17.61
N LEU A 210 1.97 7.41 -17.20
CA LEU A 210 2.52 8.16 -16.08
C LEU A 210 1.40 8.46 -15.09
N LEU A 211 1.56 8.03 -13.86
CA LEU A 211 0.60 8.29 -12.78
C LEU A 211 1.18 9.30 -11.79
N VAL A 212 0.62 10.50 -11.78
CA VAL A 212 0.89 11.52 -10.76
C VAL A 212 0.06 11.17 -9.53
N ALA A 213 0.69 11.21 -8.37
CA ALA A 213 -0.01 10.85 -7.15
C ALA A 213 0.51 11.65 -5.94
N THR A 214 -0.38 11.94 -5.01
CA THR A 214 0.02 12.29 -3.65
C THR A 214 0.45 11.03 -2.88
N THR A 215 0.90 11.14 -1.64
CA THR A 215 1.36 9.99 -0.81
C THR A 215 0.32 8.87 -0.62
N VAL A 216 -0.90 9.04 -1.12
CA VAL A 216 -2.01 8.08 -1.03
C VAL A 216 -1.84 6.84 -1.93
N ILE A 217 -0.68 6.64 -2.60
CA ILE A 217 -0.39 5.38 -3.34
C ILE A 217 -0.27 4.15 -2.38
N GLU A 218 -0.82 4.23 -1.21
CA GLU A 218 -0.90 3.12 -0.25
C GLU A 218 -1.87 2.01 -0.71
N VAL A 219 -2.65 2.25 -1.75
CA VAL A 219 -3.59 1.27 -2.28
C VAL A 219 -2.81 0.18 -3.02
N GLY A 220 -2.82 -1.01 -2.47
CA GLY A 220 -2.08 -2.20 -2.88
C GLY A 220 -2.39 -2.74 -4.27
N VAL A 221 -2.29 -1.88 -5.29
CA VAL A 221 -2.39 -2.28 -6.69
C VAL A 221 -1.01 -2.69 -7.18
N ASP A 222 -0.93 -3.90 -7.66
CA ASP A 222 0.27 -4.47 -8.26
C ASP A 222 0.31 -4.10 -9.74
N VAL A 223 1.31 -3.31 -10.14
CA VAL A 223 1.53 -2.89 -11.54
C VAL A 223 2.94 -3.33 -11.95
N PRO A 224 3.11 -4.54 -12.49
CA PRO A 224 4.43 -5.10 -12.82
C PRO A 224 5.21 -4.26 -13.84
N ASN A 225 4.53 -3.53 -14.73
CA ASN A 225 5.13 -2.68 -15.75
C ASN A 225 5.56 -1.30 -15.22
N ALA A 226 5.24 -0.96 -13.99
CA ALA A 226 5.72 0.26 -13.35
C ALA A 226 7.15 0.06 -12.87
N THR A 227 8.11 0.48 -13.69
CA THR A 227 9.55 0.29 -13.47
C THR A 227 10.27 1.55 -13.02
N LEU A 228 9.60 2.70 -13.04
CA LEU A 228 10.17 3.96 -12.58
C LEU A 228 9.27 4.61 -11.53
N MET A 229 9.89 5.07 -10.46
CA MET A 229 9.28 5.93 -9.44
C MET A 229 10.10 7.21 -9.34
N VAL A 230 9.44 8.36 -9.44
CA VAL A 230 10.02 9.66 -9.13
C VAL A 230 9.31 10.20 -7.88
N ILE A 231 10.07 10.63 -6.90
CA ILE A 231 9.55 11.23 -5.65
C ILE A 231 10.12 12.63 -5.55
N GLU A 232 9.26 13.63 -5.61
CA GLU A 232 9.64 15.04 -5.43
C GLU A 232 9.92 15.37 -3.96
N ASN A 233 10.77 16.38 -3.74
CA ASN A 233 11.09 16.90 -2.41
C ASN A 233 11.38 15.78 -1.39
N ALA A 234 12.14 14.79 -1.82
CA ALA A 234 12.39 13.57 -1.03
C ALA A 234 13.08 13.86 0.31
N GLU A 235 13.80 14.98 0.41
CA GLU A 235 14.46 15.45 1.64
C GLU A 235 13.47 15.75 2.78
N ARG A 236 12.19 15.96 2.44
CA ARG A 236 11.12 16.28 3.41
C ARG A 236 10.36 15.05 3.86
N MET A 237 10.70 13.86 3.37
CA MET A 237 10.03 12.61 3.70
C MET A 237 10.83 11.77 4.68
N GLY A 238 10.13 11.08 5.57
CA GLY A 238 10.76 10.08 6.44
C GLY A 238 11.25 8.86 5.65
N LEU A 239 12.37 8.27 6.09
CA LEU A 239 12.99 7.11 5.42
C LEU A 239 12.03 5.92 5.27
N SER A 240 11.16 5.68 6.23
CA SER A 240 10.15 4.62 6.16
C SER A 240 9.13 4.86 5.05
N GLN A 241 8.69 6.11 4.86
CA GLN A 241 7.78 6.49 3.78
C GLN A 241 8.45 6.33 2.41
N LEU A 242 9.70 6.79 2.27
CA LEU A 242 10.47 6.60 1.05
C LEU A 242 10.66 5.11 0.73
N HIS A 243 10.93 4.30 1.76
CA HIS A 243 11.06 2.85 1.60
C HIS A 243 9.75 2.21 1.12
N GLN A 244 8.61 2.58 1.68
CA GLN A 244 7.29 2.08 1.27
C GLN A 244 6.95 2.48 -0.16
N LEU A 245 7.19 3.74 -0.54
CA LEU A 245 6.97 4.21 -1.91
C LEU A 245 7.88 3.49 -2.90
N ARG A 246 9.17 3.38 -2.59
CA ARG A 246 10.11 2.61 -3.41
C ARG A 246 9.63 1.19 -3.68
N GLY A 247 9.04 0.54 -2.69
CA GLY A 247 8.49 -0.81 -2.80
C GLY A 247 7.25 -0.94 -3.71
N ARG A 248 6.74 0.17 -4.27
CA ARG A 248 5.62 0.15 -5.24
C ARG A 248 6.09 -0.16 -6.67
N VAL A 249 7.36 -0.01 -6.96
CA VAL A 249 7.99 -0.46 -8.21
C VAL A 249 8.82 -1.73 -7.97
N GLY A 250 9.34 -2.34 -9.02
CA GLY A 250 10.15 -3.56 -8.90
C GLY A 250 9.32 -4.82 -8.61
N ARG A 251 8.06 -4.84 -9.01
CA ARG A 251 7.17 -6.00 -8.84
C ARG A 251 7.16 -6.95 -10.03
N GLY A 252 7.82 -6.56 -11.12
CA GLY A 252 8.06 -7.38 -12.31
C GLY A 252 9.50 -7.89 -12.37
N ALA A 253 9.81 -8.58 -13.47
CA ALA A 253 11.16 -9.10 -13.75
C ALA A 253 12.11 -8.02 -14.31
N GLN A 254 11.60 -6.85 -14.69
CA GLN A 254 12.42 -5.78 -15.24
C GLN A 254 13.11 -4.97 -14.15
N GLN A 255 14.33 -4.48 -14.46
CA GLN A 255 15.08 -3.58 -13.60
C GLN A 255 14.28 -2.30 -13.35
N SER A 256 14.08 -1.99 -12.08
CA SER A 256 13.33 -0.80 -11.67
C SER A 256 14.22 0.25 -11.00
N THR A 257 13.82 1.50 -11.15
CA THR A 257 14.56 2.65 -10.61
C THR A 257 13.65 3.51 -9.75
N CYS A 258 14.13 3.95 -8.60
CA CYS A 258 13.49 4.98 -7.77
C CYS A 258 14.39 6.22 -7.78
N ILE A 259 13.87 7.33 -8.26
CA ILE A 259 14.54 8.63 -8.29
C ILE A 259 14.00 9.48 -7.16
N LEU A 260 14.88 9.92 -6.29
CA LEU A 260 14.59 10.84 -5.21
C LEU A 260 15.06 12.23 -5.66
N LEU A 261 14.09 13.08 -6.02
CA LEU A 261 14.34 14.48 -6.36
C LEU A 261 14.48 15.31 -5.09
N PHE A 262 15.53 16.08 -5.00
CA PHE A 262 15.77 16.99 -3.89
C PHE A 262 16.09 18.40 -4.38
N GLN A 263 15.70 19.38 -3.59
CA GLN A 263 16.09 20.76 -3.81
C GLN A 263 17.42 21.02 -3.08
N ASN A 264 18.36 21.66 -3.78
CA ASN A 264 19.56 22.14 -3.10
C ASN A 264 19.16 23.29 -2.15
N PRO A 265 19.69 23.30 -0.91
CA PRO A 265 19.43 24.37 0.04
C PRO A 265 19.95 25.73 -0.47
#